data_91a3990320371169121a5a1040f64faf
#
_entry.id   91a3990320371169121a5a1040f64faf
#
_cell.length_a   1.000
_cell.length_b   1.000
_cell.length_c   1.000
_cell.angle_alpha   90.00
_cell.angle_beta   90.00
_cell.angle_gamma   90.00
#
_symmetry.space_group_name_H-M   'P 1'
#
loop_
_entity.id
_entity.type
_entity.pdbx_description
1 polymer ?
#
loop_
_entity_poly.entity_id
_entity_poly.type
_entity_poly.pdbx_seq_one_letter_code
_entity_poly.pdbx_strand_id
1 'polypeptide(L)'
;MYSLLHHNTFGIDAQCAEFVEYDSVEKLQALLPSLQGKRWLQIGGGSNLLFVKDFDGVVLHSRIVGCDEVHRDTHNVWLRVGAGVVWDEFVAYCVEHGFYGLENLSLIPARSVQVPFKILAPMA
;
A
#
# COMPACT_ATOMS: atom_id res chain seq x y z
N MET A 1 -1.90 23.11 -6.15
CA MET A 1 -2.78 21.94 -6.30
C MET A 1 -2.06 20.85 -7.09
N TYR A 2 -2.34 19.62 -6.80
CA TYR A 2 -1.68 18.46 -7.41
C TYR A 2 -2.69 17.59 -8.15
N SER A 3 -2.35 17.17 -9.37
CA SER A 3 -3.23 16.31 -10.18
C SER A 3 -3.07 14.84 -9.79
N LEU A 4 -4.19 14.18 -9.62
CA LEU A 4 -4.27 12.74 -9.31
C LEU A 4 -4.45 11.88 -10.58
N LEU A 5 -4.28 12.47 -11.76
CA LEU A 5 -4.48 11.78 -13.03
C LEU A 5 -3.72 10.46 -13.14
N HIS A 6 -2.47 10.44 -12.67
CA HIS A 6 -1.62 9.25 -12.73
C HIS A 6 -1.70 8.37 -11.47
N HIS A 7 -2.62 8.68 -10.57
CA HIS A 7 -2.79 7.97 -9.30
C HIS A 7 -4.15 7.29 -9.17
N ASN A 8 -4.88 7.18 -10.27
CA ASN A 8 -6.11 6.40 -10.33
C ASN A 8 -6.24 5.72 -11.69
N THR A 9 -6.80 4.51 -11.68
CA THR A 9 -6.92 3.68 -12.88
C THR A 9 -7.95 4.21 -13.87
N PHE A 10 -8.94 4.96 -13.38
CA PHE A 10 -9.98 5.55 -14.24
C PHE A 10 -9.46 6.73 -15.08
N GLY A 11 -8.24 7.21 -14.83
CA GLY A 11 -7.65 8.30 -15.60
C GLY A 11 -8.35 9.64 -15.42
N ILE A 12 -8.90 9.87 -14.23
CA ILE A 12 -9.61 11.11 -13.92
C ILE A 12 -8.63 12.16 -13.43
N ASP A 13 -8.66 13.34 -14.05
CA ASP A 13 -7.81 14.47 -13.67
C ASP A 13 -8.43 15.26 -12.51
N ALA A 14 -8.61 14.58 -11.37
CA ALA A 14 -9.01 15.24 -10.14
C ALA A 14 -7.79 15.88 -9.47
N GLN A 15 -8.01 16.99 -8.79
CA GLN A 15 -6.97 17.72 -8.08
C GLN A 15 -7.11 17.49 -6.57
N CYS A 16 -5.99 17.50 -5.86
CA CYS A 16 -5.99 17.60 -4.41
C CYS A 16 -5.20 18.83 -3.97
N ALA A 17 -5.44 19.28 -2.74
CA ALA A 17 -4.72 20.44 -2.23
C ALA A 17 -3.23 20.16 -2.08
N GLU A 18 -2.89 18.96 -1.60
CA GLU A 18 -1.51 18.56 -1.36
C GLU A 18 -1.38 17.05 -1.55
N PHE A 19 -0.28 16.62 -2.16
CA PHE A 19 0.04 15.20 -2.33
C PHE A 19 1.37 14.92 -1.66
N VAL A 20 1.40 13.97 -0.73
CA VAL A 20 2.58 13.66 0.07
C VAL A 20 2.90 12.18 -0.03
N GLU A 21 4.13 11.88 -0.45
CA GLU A 21 4.68 10.54 -0.42
C GLU A 21 5.67 10.41 0.74
N TYR A 22 5.71 9.24 1.36
CA TYR A 22 6.68 8.93 2.41
C TYR A 22 7.22 7.53 2.19
N ASP A 23 8.51 7.35 2.45
CA ASP A 23 9.22 6.08 2.21
C ASP A 23 9.75 5.43 3.48
N SER A 24 9.42 5.98 4.65
CA SER A 24 9.79 5.43 5.94
C SER A 24 8.76 5.76 7.01
N VAL A 25 8.75 4.96 8.08
CA VAL A 25 7.90 5.22 9.24
C VAL A 25 8.27 6.55 9.90
N GLU A 26 9.56 6.86 9.96
CA GLU A 26 10.07 8.11 10.55
C GLU A 26 9.54 9.33 9.80
N LYS A 27 9.53 9.29 8.47
CA LYS A 27 8.97 10.36 7.66
C LYS A 27 7.47 10.53 7.88
N LEU A 28 6.73 9.42 8.00
CA LEU A 28 5.31 9.45 8.30
C LEU A 28 5.07 10.08 9.68
N GLN A 29 5.84 9.68 10.68
CA GLN A 29 5.73 10.25 12.03
C GLN A 29 6.00 11.76 12.04
N ALA A 30 6.99 12.21 11.29
CA ALA A 30 7.30 13.64 11.17
C ALA A 30 6.18 14.42 10.45
N LEU A 31 5.45 13.75 9.56
CA LEU A 31 4.36 14.34 8.81
C LEU A 31 3.06 14.49 9.62
N LEU A 32 2.80 13.59 10.57
CA LEU A 32 1.53 13.52 11.28
C LEU A 32 1.11 14.86 11.94
N PRO A 33 2.00 15.62 12.60
CA PRO A 33 1.59 16.90 13.19
C PRO A 33 1.03 17.89 12.17
N SER A 34 1.52 17.86 10.94
CA SER A 34 1.06 18.76 9.88
C SER A 34 -0.34 18.41 9.35
N LEU A 35 -0.85 17.23 9.66
CA LEU A 35 -2.17 16.78 9.23
C LEU A 35 -3.29 17.21 10.19
N GLN A 36 -2.96 17.73 11.37
CA GLN A 36 -3.96 18.15 12.33
C GLN A 36 -4.82 19.29 11.75
N GLY A 37 -6.13 19.14 11.88
CA GLY A 37 -7.09 20.11 11.35
C GLY A 37 -7.28 20.05 9.84
N LYS A 38 -6.59 19.16 9.14
CA LYS A 38 -6.72 18.97 7.70
C LYS A 38 -7.47 17.67 7.39
N ARG A 39 -8.22 17.68 6.29
CA ARG A 39 -8.73 16.44 5.72
C ARG A 39 -7.59 15.71 5.03
N TRP A 40 -7.52 14.41 5.21
CA TRP A 40 -6.52 13.60 4.53
C TRP A 40 -7.09 12.27 4.09
N LEU A 41 -6.48 11.69 3.06
CA LEU A 41 -6.87 10.40 2.49
C LEU A 41 -5.61 9.62 2.15
N GLN A 42 -5.51 8.40 2.66
CA GLN A 42 -4.45 7.47 2.27
C GLN A 42 -4.90 6.70 1.03
N ILE A 43 -4.08 6.71 -0.02
CA ILE A 43 -4.35 5.93 -1.23
C ILE A 43 -3.25 4.90 -1.47
N GLY A 44 -3.60 3.85 -2.21
CA GLY A 44 -2.65 2.89 -2.76
C GLY A 44 -2.44 3.15 -4.25
N GLY A 45 -2.59 2.12 -5.08
CA GLY A 45 -2.43 2.25 -6.53
C GLY A 45 -3.57 2.98 -7.24
N GLY A 46 -4.65 3.29 -6.55
CA GLY A 46 -5.79 4.02 -7.13
C GLY A 46 -6.68 3.18 -8.03
N SER A 47 -6.55 1.85 -8.01
CA SER A 47 -7.32 0.97 -8.90
C SER A 47 -8.77 0.75 -8.45
N ASN A 48 -9.10 1.09 -7.22
CA ASN A 48 -10.44 0.94 -6.66
C ASN A 48 -10.99 2.26 -6.12
N LEU A 49 -10.53 3.37 -6.68
CA LEU A 49 -10.96 4.72 -6.31
C LEU A 49 -11.55 5.42 -7.52
N LEU A 50 -12.74 6.02 -7.33
CA LEU A 50 -13.37 6.87 -8.31
C LEU A 50 -13.46 8.28 -7.74
N PHE A 51 -12.71 9.22 -8.32
CA PHE A 51 -12.78 10.63 -7.94
C PHE A 51 -13.91 11.29 -8.71
N VAL A 52 -14.97 11.64 -8.01
CA VAL A 52 -16.14 12.31 -8.63
C VAL A 52 -16.00 13.83 -8.63
N LYS A 53 -15.02 14.35 -7.90
CA LYS A 53 -14.65 15.77 -7.81
C LYS A 53 -13.27 15.92 -7.22
N ASP A 54 -12.74 17.13 -7.20
CA ASP A 54 -11.49 17.44 -6.53
C ASP A 54 -11.59 17.14 -5.04
N PHE A 55 -10.46 16.74 -4.45
CA PHE A 55 -10.36 16.47 -3.02
C PHE A 55 -9.70 17.66 -2.32
N ASP A 56 -10.45 18.31 -1.44
CA ASP A 56 -9.96 19.45 -0.67
C ASP A 56 -9.23 18.95 0.59
N GLY A 57 -8.02 18.46 0.39
CA GLY A 57 -7.22 17.94 1.49
C GLY A 57 -5.90 17.35 1.01
N VAL A 58 -5.27 16.63 1.92
CA VAL A 58 -3.98 15.99 1.71
C VAL A 58 -4.17 14.54 1.29
N VAL A 59 -3.60 14.17 0.16
CA VAL A 59 -3.55 12.76 -0.27
C VAL A 59 -2.19 12.20 0.13
N LEU A 60 -2.21 11.08 0.85
CA LEU A 60 -1.02 10.38 1.31
C LEU A 60 -0.82 9.12 0.48
N HIS A 61 0.43 8.90 0.10
CA HIS A 61 0.81 7.72 -0.67
C HIS A 61 2.07 7.10 -0.08
N SER A 62 1.97 5.84 0.37
CA SER A 62 3.11 5.14 0.95
C SER A 62 4.04 4.61 -0.13
N ARG A 63 5.33 4.86 0.04
CA ARG A 63 6.39 4.24 -0.72
C ARG A 63 7.30 3.40 0.17
N ILE A 64 6.80 2.97 1.32
CA ILE A 64 7.51 2.05 2.19
C ILE A 64 7.52 0.68 1.51
N VAL A 65 8.70 0.21 1.14
CA VAL A 65 8.90 -1.06 0.44
C VAL A 65 9.71 -2.01 1.32
N GLY A 66 9.83 -3.25 0.87
CA GLY A 66 10.58 -4.27 1.57
C GLY A 66 9.69 -5.32 2.20
N CYS A 67 10.30 -6.47 2.47
CA CYS A 67 9.66 -7.61 3.08
C CYS A 67 10.65 -8.29 4.00
N ASP A 68 10.31 -8.41 5.27
CA ASP A 68 11.15 -9.02 6.29
C ASP A 68 10.46 -10.19 6.94
N GLU A 69 11.18 -11.29 7.15
CA GLU A 69 10.72 -12.39 7.97
C GLU A 69 10.89 -12.01 9.45
N VAL A 70 9.80 -11.94 10.19
CA VAL A 70 9.83 -11.53 11.60
C VAL A 70 9.73 -12.70 12.56
N HIS A 71 9.19 -13.83 12.12
CA HIS A 71 9.06 -15.04 12.92
C HIS A 71 8.84 -16.25 12.02
N ARG A 72 9.27 -17.42 12.47
CA ARG A 72 9.09 -18.69 11.76
C ARG A 72 8.87 -19.82 12.76
N ASP A 73 7.92 -20.67 12.46
CA ASP A 73 7.79 -21.95 13.16
C ASP A 73 7.90 -23.12 12.17
N THR A 74 7.54 -24.34 12.59
CA THR A 74 7.68 -25.54 11.76
C THR A 74 6.80 -25.49 10.50
N HIS A 75 5.67 -24.79 10.54
CA HIS A 75 4.66 -24.81 9.46
C HIS A 75 4.35 -23.43 8.91
N ASN A 76 4.71 -22.36 9.59
CA ASN A 76 4.28 -21.00 9.22
C ASN A 76 5.45 -20.03 9.24
N VAL A 77 5.32 -18.98 8.44
CA VAL A 77 6.21 -17.83 8.44
C VAL A 77 5.39 -16.55 8.60
N TRP A 78 5.91 -15.60 9.38
CA TRP A 78 5.32 -14.27 9.55
C TRP A 78 6.18 -13.26 8.83
N LEU A 79 5.57 -12.51 7.93
CA LEU A 79 6.25 -11.53 7.10
C LEU A 79 5.77 -10.11 7.43
N ARG A 80 6.71 -9.18 7.53
CA ARG A 80 6.42 -7.74 7.60
C ARG A 80 6.63 -7.16 6.21
N VAL A 81 5.60 -6.58 5.64
CA VAL A 81 5.61 -6.07 4.26
C VAL A 81 5.35 -4.57 4.29
N GLY A 82 6.16 -3.82 3.55
CA GLY A 82 5.97 -2.38 3.42
C GLY A 82 4.62 -2.05 2.77
N ALA A 83 3.96 -1.02 3.28
CA ALA A 83 2.61 -0.64 2.82
C ALA A 83 2.58 -0.16 1.36
N GLY A 84 3.74 0.22 0.80
CA GLY A 84 3.86 0.64 -0.60
C GLY A 84 4.19 -0.49 -1.57
N VAL A 85 4.37 -1.72 -1.08
CA VAL A 85 4.70 -2.87 -1.94
C VAL A 85 3.52 -3.21 -2.82
N VAL A 86 3.78 -3.44 -4.11
CA VAL A 86 2.76 -3.91 -5.05
C VAL A 86 2.36 -5.32 -4.66
N TRP A 87 1.06 -5.55 -4.48
CA TRP A 87 0.53 -6.81 -3.96
C TRP A 87 0.96 -8.01 -4.79
N ASP A 88 0.87 -7.92 -6.12
CA ASP A 88 1.22 -9.03 -7.00
C ASP A 88 2.70 -9.39 -6.94
N GLU A 89 3.57 -8.41 -6.76
CA GLU A 89 5.00 -8.65 -6.56
C GLU A 89 5.25 -9.38 -5.24
N PHE A 90 4.50 -9.06 -4.22
CA PHE A 90 4.59 -9.75 -2.93
C PHE A 90 4.10 -11.20 -3.04
N VAL A 91 3.01 -11.44 -3.75
CA VAL A 91 2.52 -12.81 -3.99
C VAL A 91 3.58 -13.64 -4.73
N ALA A 92 4.20 -13.06 -5.77
CA ALA A 92 5.30 -13.72 -6.49
C ALA A 92 6.48 -14.03 -5.57
N TYR A 93 6.86 -13.11 -4.69
CA TYR A 93 7.90 -13.32 -3.69
C TYR A 93 7.58 -14.53 -2.81
N CYS A 94 6.35 -14.62 -2.32
CA CYS A 94 5.92 -15.74 -1.47
C CYS A 94 6.01 -17.08 -2.21
N VAL A 95 5.57 -17.14 -3.46
CA VAL A 95 5.64 -18.35 -4.27
C VAL A 95 7.09 -18.76 -4.49
N GLU A 96 7.98 -17.84 -4.85
CA GLU A 96 9.39 -18.09 -5.08
C GLU A 96 10.11 -18.61 -3.83
N HIS A 97 9.68 -18.21 -2.64
CA HIS A 97 10.26 -18.62 -1.36
C HIS A 97 9.58 -19.84 -0.73
N GLY A 98 8.62 -20.47 -1.46
CA GLY A 98 7.90 -21.61 -0.94
C GLY A 98 6.89 -21.29 0.16
N PHE A 99 6.42 -20.05 0.23
CA PHE A 99 5.42 -19.60 1.18
C PHE A 99 4.06 -19.65 0.50
N TYR A 100 3.26 -20.67 0.80
CA TYR A 100 2.00 -20.92 0.11
C TYR A 100 0.81 -20.32 0.84
N GLY A 101 -0.29 -20.12 0.11
CA GLY A 101 -1.56 -19.63 0.61
C GLY A 101 -2.04 -18.35 -0.04
N LEU A 102 -1.19 -17.64 -0.79
CA LEU A 102 -1.52 -16.37 -1.42
C LEU A 102 -1.63 -16.43 -2.95
N GLU A 103 -1.29 -17.55 -3.57
CA GLU A 103 -1.21 -17.68 -5.03
C GLU A 103 -2.54 -17.42 -5.74
N ASN A 104 -3.66 -17.71 -5.09
CA ASN A 104 -4.99 -17.42 -5.63
C ASN A 104 -5.35 -15.93 -5.58
N LEU A 105 -4.52 -15.12 -4.94
CA LEU A 105 -4.73 -13.69 -4.80
C LEU A 105 -3.81 -12.87 -5.72
N SER A 106 -3.14 -13.53 -6.66
CA SER A 106 -2.30 -12.83 -7.64
C SER A 106 -3.15 -11.98 -8.59
N LEU A 107 -2.51 -11.01 -9.24
CA LEU A 107 -3.13 -10.08 -10.20
C LEU A 107 -4.23 -9.19 -9.60
N ILE A 108 -4.33 -9.10 -8.28
CA ILE A 108 -5.15 -8.06 -7.64
C ILE A 108 -4.39 -6.74 -7.74
N PRO A 109 -4.93 -5.72 -8.41
CA PRO A 109 -4.23 -4.45 -8.59
C PRO A 109 -4.30 -3.61 -7.32
N ALA A 110 -3.41 -3.90 -6.37
CA ALA A 110 -3.41 -3.26 -5.04
C ALA A 110 -2.00 -3.10 -4.50
N ARG A 111 -1.87 -2.29 -3.46
CA ARG A 111 -0.71 -2.25 -2.57
C ARG A 111 -1.02 -3.05 -1.32
N SER A 112 0.01 -3.50 -0.60
CA SER A 112 -0.18 -4.33 0.59
C SER A 112 -1.02 -3.63 1.67
N VAL A 113 -0.99 -2.30 1.74
CA VAL A 113 -1.81 -1.53 2.68
C VAL A 113 -3.31 -1.68 2.43
N GLN A 114 -3.69 -2.03 1.21
CA GLN A 114 -5.10 -2.18 0.83
C GLN A 114 -5.61 -3.61 1.01
N VAL A 115 -4.72 -4.53 1.34
CA VAL A 115 -5.03 -5.94 1.52
C VAL A 115 -4.66 -6.31 2.95
N PRO A 116 -5.59 -6.14 3.91
CA PRO A 116 -5.30 -6.36 5.33
C PRO A 116 -5.28 -7.85 5.66
N PHE A 117 -4.21 -8.53 5.29
CA PHE A 117 -4.03 -9.93 5.64
C PHE A 117 -3.02 -10.10 6.76
N LYS A 118 -3.38 -10.97 7.67
CA LYS A 118 -2.41 -11.64 8.52
C LYS A 118 -1.87 -12.81 7.70
N ILE A 119 -0.65 -12.66 7.21
CA ILE A 119 -0.06 -13.65 6.33
C ILE A 119 0.57 -14.74 7.16
N LEU A 120 -0.12 -15.86 7.24
CA LEU A 120 0.41 -17.12 7.72
C LEU A 120 0.61 -17.98 6.48
N ALA A 121 1.83 -17.99 5.93
CA ALA A 121 2.14 -18.82 4.78
C ALA A 121 2.68 -20.16 5.27
N PRO A 122 1.98 -21.27 5.02
CA PRO A 122 2.55 -22.58 5.29
C PRO A 122 3.78 -22.78 4.43
N MET A 123 4.82 -23.31 5.02
CA MET A 123 6.03 -23.70 4.31
C MET A 123 5.90 -25.13 3.78
N ALA A 124 6.39 -25.33 2.58
CA ALA A 124 6.51 -26.67 2.02
C ALA A 124 7.61 -27.47 2.73
#